data_72872ad817a032fb2673c978c72d5bd1
#
_entry.id   72872ad817a032fb2673c978c72d5bd1
#
_cell.length_a   1.000
_cell.length_b   1.000
_cell.length_c   1.000
_cell.angle_alpha   90.00
_cell.angle_beta   90.00
_cell.angle_gamma   90.00
#
_symmetry.space_group_name_H-M   'P 1'
#
loop_
_entity.id
_entity.type
_entity.pdbx_description
1 polymer ?
#
loop_
_entity_poly.entity_id
_entity_poly.type
_entity_poly.pdbx_seq_one_letter_code
_entity_poly.pdbx_strand_id
1 'polypeptide(L)'
;MFVSRFQSSETDGLYAWARLWAALGIMTIGGFGMYSCTVALLPVATDFGLSRGEASLPYTLFTIGFGAGGIFYGWATSRWNTARVLLIASLIYGSGFLIASRAEAFWIYAVAFGLPIGFLGAAATFSPLVADISLWFERRRGFAIGIVISGNYIAGSIWPPITQALIDALGWRDALMFIGLFCLSSMPVLTLMLRRAPPILDDEGPGVQFVAPKRPLGFHRETLQGLLCIAGVACCVAMSMPQVHIVALCSDLGLGAVHGANMLALMMAAGVASRLISGWISDKIGGFRTLLLGSVLQLIALTLFLPFDGLYPLYVVSFIFGLSQGGIVPSYALIVRENFPARDAGWRIGTVMSFTLFGMALGGLMSGMIHDVTGTYEAAFLNGIGWNLLNGSIAVFLLWRAKRLLIKPTKKAI
;
A
#
# COMPACT_ATOMS: atom_id res chain seq x y z
N MET A 1 -9.58 42.87 4.18
CA MET A 1 -8.11 42.79 4.28
C MET A 1 -7.62 42.21 5.62
N PHE A 2 -8.40 42.22 6.70
CA PHE A 2 -8.04 41.65 8.01
C PHE A 2 -8.36 40.14 8.16
N VAL A 3 -9.34 39.59 7.43
CA VAL A 3 -9.77 38.19 7.52
C VAL A 3 -8.76 37.25 6.84
N SER A 4 -8.09 37.68 5.76
CA SER A 4 -7.13 36.88 5.03
C SER A 4 -5.79 36.59 5.75
N ARG A 5 -5.43 37.46 6.73
CA ARG A 5 -4.19 37.27 7.51
C ARG A 5 -4.32 36.26 8.66
N PHE A 6 -5.52 36.02 9.17
CA PHE A 6 -5.75 35.03 10.23
C PHE A 6 -5.85 33.60 9.67
N GLN A 7 -6.31 33.43 8.43
CA GLN A 7 -6.41 32.13 7.78
C GLN A 7 -5.04 31.57 7.32
N SER A 8 -4.11 32.43 6.90
CA SER A 8 -2.76 32.00 6.49
C SER A 8 -1.85 31.56 7.65
N SER A 9 -2.27 31.75 8.91
CA SER A 9 -1.49 31.33 10.09
C SER A 9 -1.83 29.91 10.56
N GLU A 10 -2.92 29.30 10.06
CA GLU A 10 -3.32 27.92 10.43
C GLU A 10 -2.76 26.87 9.45
N THR A 11 -2.61 27.21 8.16
CA THR A 11 -1.93 26.34 7.20
C THR A 11 -0.41 26.36 7.45
N ASP A 12 0.25 25.19 7.33
CA ASP A 12 1.68 24.98 7.65
C ASP A 12 2.07 25.33 9.11
N GLY A 13 1.08 25.60 10.01
CA GLY A 13 1.30 25.98 11.40
C GLY A 13 1.56 24.79 12.34
N LEU A 14 1.80 25.10 13.63
CA LEU A 14 2.13 24.07 14.64
C LEU A 14 1.03 22.99 14.75
N TYR A 15 -0.25 23.39 14.66
CA TYR A 15 -1.35 22.43 14.70
C TYR A 15 -1.38 21.53 13.46
N ALA A 16 -1.06 22.04 12.27
CA ALA A 16 -0.94 21.22 11.06
C ALA A 16 0.13 20.13 11.22
N TRP A 17 1.26 20.47 11.81
CA TRP A 17 2.32 19.50 12.13
C TRP A 17 1.90 18.48 13.20
N ALA A 18 1.24 18.89 14.27
CA ALA A 18 0.71 17.97 15.28
C ALA A 18 -0.31 17.01 14.67
N ARG A 19 -1.18 17.51 13.78
CA ARG A 19 -2.15 16.74 13.00
C ARG A 19 -1.47 15.74 12.07
N LEU A 20 -0.38 16.14 11.42
CA LEU A 20 0.43 15.28 10.56
C LEU A 20 0.98 14.07 11.32
N TRP A 21 1.56 14.31 12.50
CA TRP A 21 2.09 13.24 13.33
C TRP A 21 1.00 12.31 13.88
N ALA A 22 -0.15 12.86 14.24
CA ALA A 22 -1.31 12.06 14.62
C ALA A 22 -1.81 11.19 13.45
N ALA A 23 -1.90 11.75 12.24
CA ALA A 23 -2.28 11.03 11.03
C ALA A 23 -1.28 9.91 10.69
N LEU A 24 0.03 10.19 10.80
CA LEU A 24 1.09 9.18 10.64
C LEU A 24 0.93 8.05 11.66
N GLY A 25 0.68 8.39 12.93
CA GLY A 25 0.42 7.41 13.98
C GLY A 25 -0.79 6.52 13.68
N ILE A 26 -1.92 7.11 13.28
CA ILE A 26 -3.14 6.37 12.91
C ILE A 26 -2.86 5.46 11.71
N MET A 27 -2.18 5.94 10.68
CA MET A 27 -1.84 5.13 9.51
C MET A 27 -0.89 3.98 9.86
N THR A 28 0.09 4.25 10.73
CA THR A 28 1.01 3.21 11.20
C THR A 28 0.29 2.13 12.00
N ILE A 29 -0.61 2.51 12.93
CA ILE A 29 -1.41 1.55 13.69
C ILE A 29 -2.39 0.80 12.77
N GLY A 30 -2.99 1.50 11.79
CA GLY A 30 -3.87 0.89 10.79
C GLY A 30 -3.21 -0.23 9.96
N GLY A 31 -1.87 -0.24 9.88
CA GLY A 31 -1.12 -1.30 9.21
C GLY A 31 -1.09 -2.64 9.94
N PHE A 32 -1.47 -2.72 11.22
CA PHE A 32 -1.55 -4.01 11.93
C PHE A 32 -2.39 -5.04 11.17
N GLY A 33 -3.53 -4.63 10.58
CA GLY A 33 -4.41 -5.54 9.86
C GLY A 33 -3.71 -6.32 8.76
N MET A 34 -2.90 -5.64 7.97
CA MET A 34 -2.17 -6.25 6.86
C MET A 34 -1.05 -7.18 7.34
N TYR A 35 -0.26 -6.72 8.31
CA TYR A 35 0.95 -7.42 8.71
C TYR A 35 0.71 -8.50 9.77
N SER A 36 -0.31 -8.37 10.62
CA SER A 36 -0.66 -9.42 11.59
C SER A 36 -1.18 -10.69 10.93
N CYS A 37 -2.01 -10.58 9.87
CA CYS A 37 -2.47 -11.79 9.17
C CYS A 37 -1.34 -12.50 8.41
N THR A 38 -0.34 -11.77 7.95
CA THR A 38 0.85 -12.35 7.31
C THR A 38 1.71 -13.14 8.31
N VAL A 39 1.95 -12.55 9.49
CA VAL A 39 2.75 -13.20 10.55
C VAL A 39 1.99 -14.35 11.19
N ALA A 40 0.68 -14.21 11.41
CA ALA A 40 -0.18 -15.24 11.98
C ALA A 40 -0.54 -16.38 11.01
N LEU A 41 -0.12 -16.32 9.74
CA LEU A 41 -0.50 -17.28 8.69
C LEU A 41 -0.24 -18.74 9.12
N LEU A 42 0.96 -19.03 9.58
CA LEU A 42 1.34 -20.39 9.99
C LEU A 42 0.62 -20.88 11.26
N PRO A 43 0.62 -20.13 12.38
CA PRO A 43 -0.10 -20.52 13.58
C PRO A 43 -1.60 -20.77 13.31
N VAL A 44 -2.23 -19.93 12.48
CA VAL A 44 -3.64 -20.08 12.11
C VAL A 44 -3.85 -21.29 11.20
N ALA A 45 -2.97 -21.52 10.22
CA ALA A 45 -3.04 -22.69 9.36
C ALA A 45 -2.96 -23.98 10.17
N THR A 46 -2.04 -24.04 11.13
CA THR A 46 -1.86 -25.22 12.00
C THR A 46 -3.09 -25.45 12.90
N ASP A 47 -3.62 -24.38 13.48
CA ASP A 47 -4.73 -24.47 14.45
C ASP A 47 -6.07 -24.92 13.79
N PHE A 48 -6.31 -24.46 12.56
CA PHE A 48 -7.52 -24.82 11.79
C PHE A 48 -7.30 -25.96 10.79
N GLY A 49 -6.09 -26.52 10.68
CA GLY A 49 -5.77 -27.61 9.74
C GLY A 49 -5.90 -27.21 8.27
N LEU A 50 -5.43 -26.01 7.92
CA LEU A 50 -5.60 -25.39 6.59
C LEU A 50 -4.37 -25.56 5.71
N SER A 51 -4.58 -25.56 4.40
CA SER A 51 -3.54 -25.36 3.39
C SER A 51 -2.98 -23.93 3.39
N ARG A 52 -1.86 -23.68 2.74
CA ARG A 52 -1.25 -22.34 2.63
C ARG A 52 -2.15 -21.37 1.84
N GLY A 53 -2.81 -21.89 0.80
CA GLY A 53 -3.76 -21.13 0.00
C GLY A 53 -4.94 -20.64 0.84
N GLU A 54 -5.56 -21.55 1.60
CA GLU A 54 -6.67 -21.21 2.50
C GLU A 54 -6.22 -20.23 3.58
N ALA A 55 -5.07 -20.46 4.21
CA ALA A 55 -4.52 -19.58 5.24
C ALA A 55 -4.17 -18.17 4.72
N SER A 56 -4.03 -17.98 3.41
CA SER A 56 -3.82 -16.68 2.77
C SER A 56 -5.11 -15.89 2.53
N LEU A 57 -6.30 -16.51 2.66
CA LEU A 57 -7.59 -15.85 2.44
C LEU A 57 -7.83 -14.62 3.34
N PRO A 58 -7.48 -14.59 4.62
CA PRO A 58 -7.63 -13.39 5.46
C PRO A 58 -6.88 -12.18 4.91
N TYR A 59 -5.65 -12.36 4.39
CA TYR A 59 -4.90 -11.32 3.71
C TYR A 59 -5.59 -10.85 2.43
N THR A 60 -6.08 -11.79 1.63
CA THR A 60 -6.82 -11.54 0.39
C THR A 60 -8.07 -10.71 0.67
N LEU A 61 -8.89 -11.14 1.63
CA LEU A 61 -10.12 -10.45 2.02
C LEU A 61 -9.83 -9.08 2.65
N PHE A 62 -8.79 -8.98 3.48
CA PHE A 62 -8.32 -7.70 4.02
C PHE A 62 -7.98 -6.71 2.90
N THR A 63 -7.19 -7.15 1.92
CA THR A 63 -6.68 -6.27 0.85
C THR A 63 -7.81 -5.82 -0.08
N ILE A 64 -8.75 -6.73 -0.41
CA ILE A 64 -9.97 -6.39 -1.16
C ILE A 64 -10.83 -5.41 -0.35
N GLY A 65 -11.05 -5.72 0.94
CA GLY A 65 -11.81 -4.85 1.85
C GLY A 65 -11.18 -3.47 1.98
N PHE A 66 -9.86 -3.40 2.15
CA PHE A 66 -9.10 -2.15 2.22
C PHE A 66 -9.26 -1.30 0.95
N GLY A 67 -9.16 -1.93 -0.23
CA GLY A 67 -9.35 -1.26 -1.51
C GLY A 67 -10.77 -0.71 -1.70
N ALA A 68 -11.78 -1.55 -1.48
CA ALA A 68 -13.19 -1.16 -1.58
C ALA A 68 -13.58 -0.12 -0.52
N GLY A 69 -13.08 -0.28 0.70
CA GLY A 69 -13.28 0.66 1.80
C GLY A 69 -12.66 2.03 1.52
N GLY A 70 -11.53 2.09 0.81
CA GLY A 70 -10.92 3.35 0.37
C GLY A 70 -11.87 4.20 -0.47
N ILE A 71 -12.64 3.59 -1.38
CA ILE A 71 -13.67 4.27 -2.18
C ILE A 71 -14.82 4.74 -1.29
N PHE A 72 -15.32 3.86 -0.41
CA PHE A 72 -16.38 4.19 0.53
C PHE A 72 -16.01 5.35 1.44
N TYR A 73 -14.81 5.35 2.02
CA TYR A 73 -14.37 6.41 2.92
C TYR A 73 -14.03 7.73 2.20
N GLY A 74 -13.60 7.68 0.93
CA GLY A 74 -13.50 8.87 0.09
C GLY A 74 -14.85 9.58 -0.05
N TRP A 75 -15.94 8.84 -0.24
CA TRP A 75 -17.29 9.36 -0.25
C TRP A 75 -17.77 9.78 1.15
N ALA A 76 -17.51 8.99 2.17
CA ALA A 76 -17.97 9.27 3.53
C ALA A 76 -17.38 10.57 4.11
N THR A 77 -16.08 10.81 3.90
CA THR A 77 -15.40 12.02 4.40
C THR A 77 -15.74 13.28 3.61
N SER A 78 -16.28 13.16 2.40
CA SER A 78 -16.83 14.31 1.68
C SER A 78 -18.18 14.79 2.27
N ARG A 79 -18.88 13.96 3.05
CA ARG A 79 -20.19 14.26 3.66
C ARG A 79 -20.14 14.43 5.16
N TRP A 80 -19.22 13.73 5.83
CA TRP A 80 -19.09 13.72 7.27
C TRP A 80 -17.72 14.22 7.71
N ASN A 81 -17.63 14.75 8.92
CA ASN A 81 -16.37 15.19 9.49
C ASN A 81 -15.36 14.03 9.58
N THR A 82 -14.16 14.21 9.04
CA THR A 82 -13.09 13.21 8.99
C THR A 82 -12.79 12.58 10.35
N ALA A 83 -12.75 13.39 11.43
CA ALA A 83 -12.48 12.86 12.77
C ALA A 83 -13.58 11.93 13.28
N ARG A 84 -14.87 12.21 12.98
CA ARG A 84 -15.98 11.33 13.38
C ARG A 84 -15.93 10.01 12.63
N VAL A 85 -15.66 10.06 11.32
CA VAL A 85 -15.52 8.89 10.46
C VAL A 85 -14.38 8.00 10.97
N LEU A 86 -13.22 8.59 11.25
CA LEU A 86 -12.04 7.90 11.78
C LEU A 86 -12.27 7.32 13.18
N LEU A 87 -13.01 8.02 14.04
CA LEU A 87 -13.33 7.52 15.37
C LEU A 87 -14.17 6.23 15.32
N ILE A 88 -15.23 6.24 14.51
CA ILE A 88 -16.08 5.07 14.30
C ILE A 88 -15.26 3.93 13.68
N ALA A 89 -14.48 4.23 12.65
CA ALA A 89 -13.63 3.25 11.99
C ALA A 89 -12.60 2.64 12.94
N SER A 90 -11.99 3.44 13.84
CA SER A 90 -11.01 2.95 14.80
C SER A 90 -11.61 2.01 15.84
N LEU A 91 -12.84 2.27 16.29
CA LEU A 91 -13.58 1.38 17.19
C LEU A 91 -13.93 0.05 16.50
N ILE A 92 -14.40 0.10 15.25
CA ILE A 92 -14.69 -1.09 14.45
C ILE A 92 -13.42 -1.89 14.18
N TYR A 93 -12.31 -1.21 13.87
CA TYR A 93 -11.01 -1.81 13.60
C TYR A 93 -10.50 -2.64 14.77
N GLY A 94 -10.44 -2.05 15.95
CA GLY A 94 -10.00 -2.76 17.15
C GLY A 94 -10.95 -3.87 17.57
N SER A 95 -12.29 -3.64 17.46
CA SER A 95 -13.30 -4.70 17.71
C SER A 95 -13.17 -5.87 16.74
N GLY A 96 -12.77 -5.60 15.47
CA GLY A 96 -12.50 -6.64 14.49
C GLY A 96 -11.41 -7.62 14.95
N PHE A 97 -10.33 -7.12 15.56
CA PHE A 97 -9.29 -7.98 16.14
C PHE A 97 -9.80 -8.79 17.32
N LEU A 98 -10.68 -8.23 18.17
CA LEU A 98 -11.31 -8.99 19.26
C LEU A 98 -12.20 -10.11 18.73
N ILE A 99 -12.93 -9.88 17.64
CA ILE A 99 -13.71 -10.91 16.96
C ILE A 99 -12.78 -11.98 16.38
N ALA A 100 -11.71 -11.59 15.68
CA ALA A 100 -10.74 -12.51 15.09
C ALA A 100 -10.04 -13.37 16.17
N SER A 101 -9.70 -12.80 17.33
CA SER A 101 -9.06 -13.52 18.43
C SER A 101 -9.95 -14.61 19.06
N ARG A 102 -11.27 -14.45 19.00
CA ARG A 102 -12.27 -15.38 19.54
C ARG A 102 -12.89 -16.29 18.48
N ALA A 103 -12.33 -16.30 17.26
CA ALA A 103 -12.86 -17.10 16.16
C ALA A 103 -12.70 -18.60 16.45
N GLU A 104 -13.81 -19.32 16.53
CA GLU A 104 -13.87 -20.79 16.67
C GLU A 104 -13.85 -21.47 15.30
N ALA A 105 -14.26 -20.75 14.24
CA ALA A 105 -14.23 -21.21 12.86
C ALA A 105 -13.39 -20.28 11.99
N PHE A 106 -12.66 -20.88 11.05
CA PHE A 106 -11.78 -20.12 10.13
C PHE A 106 -12.50 -19.01 9.38
N TRP A 107 -13.74 -19.22 8.93
CA TRP A 107 -14.51 -18.21 8.23
C TRP A 107 -14.82 -16.96 9.05
N ILE A 108 -15.00 -17.11 10.37
CA ILE A 108 -15.17 -15.96 11.27
C ILE A 108 -13.90 -15.13 11.28
N TYR A 109 -12.75 -15.78 11.38
CA TYR A 109 -11.43 -15.15 11.32
C TYR A 109 -11.23 -14.43 9.99
N ALA A 110 -11.46 -15.11 8.86
CA ALA A 110 -11.26 -14.57 7.53
C ALA A 110 -12.18 -13.37 7.24
N VAL A 111 -13.47 -13.45 7.59
CA VAL A 111 -14.43 -12.36 7.44
C VAL A 111 -14.09 -11.19 8.37
N ALA A 112 -13.60 -11.46 9.60
CA ALA A 112 -13.16 -10.41 10.50
C ALA A 112 -12.00 -9.59 9.90
N PHE A 113 -11.06 -10.23 9.21
CA PHE A 113 -10.01 -9.51 8.48
C PHE A 113 -10.54 -8.75 7.26
N GLY A 114 -11.48 -9.29 6.50
CA GLY A 114 -12.04 -8.65 5.32
C GLY A 114 -12.93 -7.45 5.63
N LEU A 115 -13.90 -7.62 6.53
CA LEU A 115 -14.97 -6.64 6.74
C LEU A 115 -14.65 -5.65 7.87
N PRO A 116 -14.64 -5.99 9.18
CA PRO A 116 -14.38 -4.99 10.21
C PRO A 116 -12.94 -4.48 10.22
N ILE A 117 -11.93 -5.33 9.96
CA ILE A 117 -10.54 -4.89 9.99
C ILE A 117 -10.17 -4.20 8.67
N GLY A 118 -10.42 -4.80 7.51
CA GLY A 118 -10.02 -4.28 6.20
C GLY A 118 -10.91 -3.15 5.71
N PHE A 119 -12.20 -3.46 5.46
CA PHE A 119 -13.14 -2.53 4.82
C PHE A 119 -13.57 -1.39 5.76
N LEU A 120 -14.05 -1.70 6.95
CA LEU A 120 -14.62 -0.70 7.88
C LEU A 120 -13.58 -0.05 8.79
N GLY A 121 -12.39 -0.62 8.93
CA GLY A 121 -11.35 -0.13 9.83
C GLY A 121 -10.16 0.47 9.09
N ALA A 122 -9.26 -0.37 8.60
CA ALA A 122 -7.98 0.04 8.01
C ALA A 122 -8.13 0.98 6.82
N ALA A 123 -9.14 0.79 5.97
CA ALA A 123 -9.37 1.64 4.80
C ALA A 123 -9.58 3.13 5.16
N ALA A 124 -10.16 3.42 6.32
CA ALA A 124 -10.31 4.78 6.82
C ALA A 124 -8.96 5.43 7.16
N THR A 125 -7.94 4.64 7.48
CA THR A 125 -6.63 5.16 7.90
C THR A 125 -5.73 5.58 6.74
N PHE A 126 -6.14 5.41 5.48
CA PHE A 126 -5.32 5.77 4.32
C PHE A 126 -5.89 6.96 3.54
N SER A 127 -6.87 6.74 2.68
CA SER A 127 -7.38 7.77 1.77
C SER A 127 -7.91 9.03 2.49
N PRO A 128 -8.71 8.92 3.57
CA PRO A 128 -9.17 10.08 4.32
C PRO A 128 -8.05 10.91 4.94
N LEU A 129 -7.02 10.26 5.50
CA LEU A 129 -5.91 10.97 6.12
C LEU A 129 -5.05 11.71 5.10
N VAL A 130 -4.80 11.09 3.93
CA VAL A 130 -4.06 11.74 2.84
C VAL A 130 -4.82 12.95 2.33
N ALA A 131 -6.13 12.82 2.12
CA ALA A 131 -6.99 13.93 1.70
C ALA A 131 -7.01 15.05 2.74
N ASP A 132 -7.22 14.73 3.99
CA ASP A 132 -7.27 15.67 5.10
C ASP A 132 -5.95 16.47 5.24
N ILE A 133 -4.81 15.79 5.30
CA ILE A 133 -3.51 16.46 5.43
C ILE A 133 -3.22 17.36 4.22
N SER A 134 -3.69 17.01 3.02
CA SER A 134 -3.52 17.85 1.85
C SER A 134 -4.17 19.23 1.96
N LEU A 135 -5.16 19.41 2.86
CA LEU A 135 -5.86 20.67 3.12
C LEU A 135 -5.17 21.54 4.19
N TRP A 136 -4.27 20.96 5.00
CA TRP A 136 -3.57 21.66 6.08
C TRP A 136 -2.19 22.17 5.68
N PHE A 137 -1.67 21.75 4.51
CA PHE A 137 -0.37 22.17 4.00
C PHE A 137 -0.48 22.77 2.61
N GLU A 138 0.02 23.98 2.43
CA GLU A 138 0.12 24.68 1.14
C GLU A 138 1.54 24.62 0.58
N ARG A 139 2.51 25.13 1.35
CA ARG A 139 3.91 25.24 0.91
C ARG A 139 4.62 23.90 0.86
N ARG A 140 4.26 22.96 1.77
CA ARG A 140 4.92 21.66 1.93
C ARG A 140 3.97 20.48 1.71
N ARG A 141 2.91 20.68 0.93
CA ARG A 141 1.84 19.68 0.73
C ARG A 141 2.37 18.32 0.29
N GLY A 142 3.22 18.27 -0.73
CA GLY A 142 3.80 17.02 -1.23
C GLY A 142 4.64 16.29 -0.18
N PHE A 143 5.45 17.05 0.59
CA PHE A 143 6.26 16.51 1.68
C PHE A 143 5.39 15.94 2.81
N ALA A 144 4.35 16.67 3.24
CA ALA A 144 3.43 16.24 4.28
C ALA A 144 2.67 14.97 3.88
N ILE A 145 2.16 14.91 2.65
CA ILE A 145 1.51 13.71 2.08
C ILE A 145 2.50 12.54 2.05
N GLY A 146 3.76 12.77 1.63
CA GLY A 146 4.81 11.76 1.60
C GLY A 146 5.08 11.16 2.97
N ILE A 147 5.13 11.99 4.03
CA ILE A 147 5.30 11.53 5.41
C ILE A 147 4.12 10.62 5.81
N VAL A 148 2.88 11.07 5.62
CA VAL A 148 1.70 10.28 6.02
C VAL A 148 1.67 8.93 5.29
N ILE A 149 1.85 8.92 3.97
CA ILE A 149 1.84 7.68 3.18
C ILE A 149 2.96 6.72 3.60
N SER A 150 4.08 7.24 4.12
CA SER A 150 5.16 6.40 4.66
C SER A 150 4.74 5.59 5.89
N GLY A 151 3.65 5.98 6.57
CA GLY A 151 3.11 5.26 7.72
C GLY A 151 2.81 3.79 7.44
N ASN A 152 2.37 3.44 6.23
CA ASN A 152 2.15 2.04 5.86
C ASN A 152 3.45 1.21 5.81
N TYR A 153 4.54 1.78 5.29
CA TYR A 153 5.85 1.12 5.31
C TYR A 153 6.46 1.08 6.71
N ILE A 154 6.28 2.14 7.49
CA ILE A 154 6.69 2.19 8.90
C ILE A 154 5.94 1.09 9.68
N ALA A 155 4.64 0.92 9.44
CA ALA A 155 3.86 -0.17 10.01
C ALA A 155 4.45 -1.54 9.68
N GLY A 156 4.78 -1.78 8.41
CA GLY A 156 5.43 -3.03 7.98
C GLY A 156 6.83 -3.24 8.53
N SER A 157 7.50 -2.16 8.93
CA SER A 157 8.83 -2.24 9.58
C SER A 157 8.73 -2.57 11.08
N ILE A 158 7.66 -2.15 11.73
CA ILE A 158 7.52 -2.24 13.19
C ILE A 158 6.66 -3.44 13.61
N TRP A 159 5.50 -3.64 12.96
CA TRP A 159 4.52 -4.58 13.46
C TRP A 159 4.86 -6.06 13.26
N PRO A 160 5.53 -6.52 12.19
CA PRO A 160 5.84 -7.94 12.03
C PRO A 160 6.67 -8.52 13.18
N PRO A 161 7.81 -7.94 13.59
CA PRO A 161 8.57 -8.48 14.71
C PRO A 161 7.81 -8.39 16.05
N ILE A 162 7.04 -7.30 16.27
CA ILE A 162 6.23 -7.16 17.48
C ILE A 162 5.12 -8.21 17.51
N THR A 163 4.43 -8.41 16.39
CA THR A 163 3.35 -9.42 16.28
C THR A 163 3.93 -10.82 16.49
N GLN A 164 5.10 -11.13 15.91
CA GLN A 164 5.75 -12.42 16.10
C GLN A 164 6.10 -12.64 17.57
N ALA A 165 6.71 -11.66 18.23
CA ALA A 165 7.04 -11.76 19.65
C ALA A 165 5.80 -11.96 20.55
N LEU A 166 4.69 -11.31 20.21
CA LEU A 166 3.42 -11.53 20.91
C LEU A 166 2.86 -12.93 20.68
N ILE A 167 2.95 -13.45 19.45
CA ILE A 167 2.50 -14.81 19.11
C ILE A 167 3.35 -15.86 19.84
N ASP A 168 4.67 -15.67 19.88
CA ASP A 168 5.58 -16.58 20.58
C ASP A 168 5.34 -16.62 22.08
N ALA A 169 4.98 -15.47 22.68
CA ALA A 169 4.76 -15.36 24.12
C ALA A 169 3.36 -15.78 24.57
N LEU A 170 2.32 -15.47 23.78
CA LEU A 170 0.91 -15.56 24.19
C LEU A 170 0.08 -16.49 23.31
N GLY A 171 0.60 -16.93 22.15
CA GLY A 171 -0.19 -17.55 21.10
C GLY A 171 -0.92 -16.52 20.24
N TRP A 172 -1.35 -16.93 19.03
CA TRP A 172 -1.92 -16.02 18.05
C TRP A 172 -3.26 -15.37 18.47
N ARG A 173 -4.10 -16.07 19.24
CA ARG A 173 -5.39 -15.55 19.71
C ARG A 173 -5.21 -14.39 20.68
N ASP A 174 -4.40 -14.59 21.71
CA ASP A 174 -4.17 -13.56 22.74
C ASP A 174 -3.32 -12.42 22.18
N ALA A 175 -2.41 -12.68 21.22
CA ALA A 175 -1.70 -11.65 20.49
C ALA A 175 -2.66 -10.73 19.73
N LEU A 176 -3.64 -11.28 19.00
CA LEU A 176 -4.67 -10.48 18.32
C LEU A 176 -5.58 -9.74 19.29
N MET A 177 -5.92 -10.33 20.42
CA MET A 177 -6.68 -9.66 21.47
C MET A 177 -5.92 -8.45 22.01
N PHE A 178 -4.63 -8.60 22.30
CA PHE A 178 -3.76 -7.50 22.73
C PHE A 178 -3.70 -6.38 21.68
N ILE A 179 -3.50 -6.74 20.41
CA ILE A 179 -3.50 -5.78 19.28
C ILE A 179 -4.84 -5.05 19.22
N GLY A 180 -5.96 -5.74 19.35
CA GLY A 180 -7.29 -5.14 19.35
C GLY A 180 -7.48 -4.12 20.46
N LEU A 181 -7.10 -4.46 21.69
CA LEU A 181 -7.15 -3.55 22.85
C LEU A 181 -6.22 -2.35 22.68
N PHE A 182 -5.01 -2.56 22.14
CA PHE A 182 -4.10 -1.48 21.82
C PHE A 182 -4.70 -0.52 20.78
N CYS A 183 -5.31 -1.03 19.72
CA CYS A 183 -5.98 -0.21 18.70
C CYS A 183 -7.15 0.57 19.28
N LEU A 184 -7.99 -0.06 20.12
CA LEU A 184 -9.14 0.58 20.78
C LEU A 184 -8.73 1.68 21.74
N SER A 185 -7.56 1.57 22.37
CA SER A 185 -7.06 2.61 23.31
C SER A 185 -6.33 3.73 22.60
N SER A 186 -5.50 3.44 21.59
CA SER A 186 -4.59 4.39 20.98
C SER A 186 -5.21 5.19 19.81
N MET A 187 -5.91 4.52 18.89
CA MET A 187 -6.44 5.17 17.70
C MET A 187 -7.52 6.23 17.99
N PRO A 188 -8.51 6.00 18.88
CA PRO A 188 -9.48 7.03 19.23
C PRO A 188 -8.82 8.29 19.81
N VAL A 189 -7.80 8.13 20.65
CA VAL A 189 -7.05 9.26 21.24
C VAL A 189 -6.37 10.10 20.15
N LEU A 190 -5.69 9.45 19.21
CA LEU A 190 -5.06 10.16 18.07
C LEU A 190 -6.11 10.83 17.18
N THR A 191 -7.27 10.21 16.97
CA THR A 191 -8.37 10.78 16.16
C THR A 191 -8.93 12.04 16.79
N LEU A 192 -8.92 12.19 18.11
CA LEU A 192 -9.34 13.40 18.78
C LEU A 192 -8.48 14.62 18.43
N MET A 193 -7.21 14.40 18.05
CA MET A 193 -6.34 15.48 17.56
C MET A 193 -6.75 16.00 16.18
N LEU A 194 -7.58 15.25 15.43
CA LEU A 194 -8.07 15.60 14.11
C LEU A 194 -9.43 16.34 14.11
N ARG A 195 -9.92 16.81 15.26
CA ARG A 195 -11.29 17.35 15.41
C ARG A 195 -11.54 18.65 14.67
N ARG A 196 -10.53 19.51 14.51
CA ARG A 196 -10.73 20.82 13.85
C ARG A 196 -11.06 20.62 12.38
N ALA A 197 -12.00 21.38 11.87
CA ALA A 197 -12.28 21.41 10.45
C ALA A 197 -11.07 21.99 9.69
N PRO A 198 -10.78 21.49 8.47
CA PRO A 198 -9.71 22.07 7.66
C PRO A 198 -10.04 23.53 7.33
N PRO A 199 -9.01 24.40 7.17
CA PRO A 199 -9.21 25.75 6.72
C PRO A 199 -9.89 25.74 5.35
N ILE A 200 -10.82 26.68 5.15
CA ILE A 200 -11.47 26.86 3.84
C ILE A 200 -10.41 27.43 2.92
N LEU A 201 -9.93 26.64 2.01
CA LEU A 201 -9.07 27.11 0.92
C LEU A 201 -9.99 27.73 -0.13
N ASP A 202 -9.81 29.03 -0.42
CA ASP A 202 -10.46 29.65 -1.56
C ASP A 202 -9.94 28.97 -2.83
N ASP A 203 -10.82 28.24 -3.52
CA ASP A 203 -10.50 27.33 -4.64
C ASP A 203 -10.15 28.08 -5.94
N GLU A 204 -9.87 29.41 -5.88
CA GLU A 204 -9.56 30.27 -7.02
C GLU A 204 -8.07 30.69 -7.06
N GLY A 205 -7.15 29.72 -7.06
CA GLY A 205 -5.83 29.98 -7.62
C GLY A 205 -5.86 29.76 -9.13
N PRO A 206 -5.30 30.66 -9.98
CA PRO A 206 -5.13 30.39 -11.40
C PRO A 206 -4.07 29.28 -11.58
N GLY A 207 -4.50 28.03 -11.35
CA GLY A 207 -3.68 26.88 -11.64
C GLY A 207 -3.41 26.84 -13.13
N VAL A 208 -2.15 26.72 -13.50
CA VAL A 208 -1.73 26.42 -14.88
C VAL A 208 -2.57 25.25 -15.36
N GLN A 209 -3.52 25.51 -16.24
CA GLN A 209 -4.38 24.48 -16.82
C GLN A 209 -3.49 23.61 -17.70
N PHE A 210 -3.03 22.49 -17.16
CA PHE A 210 -2.37 21.47 -17.99
C PHE A 210 -3.41 20.94 -18.97
N VAL A 211 -3.29 21.36 -20.22
CA VAL A 211 -4.13 20.89 -21.32
C VAL A 211 -3.63 19.48 -21.69
N ALA A 212 -4.20 18.47 -21.06
CA ALA A 212 -3.86 17.10 -21.37
C ALA A 212 -4.21 16.77 -22.83
N PRO A 213 -3.33 16.05 -23.56
CA PRO A 213 -3.58 15.69 -24.94
C PRO A 213 -4.88 14.86 -25.07
N LYS A 214 -5.65 15.12 -26.12
CA LYS A 214 -6.88 14.36 -26.42
C LYS A 214 -6.62 12.84 -26.53
N ARG A 215 -5.43 12.46 -26.99
CA ARG A 215 -4.94 11.07 -27.11
C ARG A 215 -3.56 10.94 -26.47
N PRO A 216 -3.50 10.62 -25.18
CA PRO A 216 -2.23 10.43 -24.50
C PRO A 216 -1.49 9.24 -25.12
N LEU A 217 -0.24 9.45 -25.49
CA LEU A 217 0.58 8.46 -26.20
C LEU A 217 -0.08 7.90 -27.50
N GLY A 218 -0.98 8.67 -28.11
CA GLY A 218 -1.73 8.25 -29.30
C GLY A 218 -2.82 7.19 -29.04
N PHE A 219 -3.07 6.81 -27.79
CA PHE A 219 -4.16 5.92 -27.39
C PHE A 219 -5.45 6.68 -27.07
N HIS A 220 -6.56 5.97 -27.08
CA HIS A 220 -7.71 6.39 -26.33
C HIS A 220 -7.38 6.41 -24.83
N ARG A 221 -7.96 7.33 -24.07
CA ARG A 221 -7.71 7.46 -22.62
C ARG A 221 -7.99 6.17 -21.87
N GLU A 222 -9.06 5.47 -22.22
CA GLU A 222 -9.46 4.21 -21.56
C GLU A 222 -8.47 3.07 -21.86
N THR A 223 -7.87 3.03 -23.04
CA THR A 223 -6.83 2.04 -23.37
C THR A 223 -5.58 2.23 -22.52
N LEU A 224 -5.12 3.47 -22.36
CA LEU A 224 -3.97 3.76 -21.49
C LEU A 224 -4.30 3.42 -20.04
N GLN A 225 -5.52 3.78 -19.58
CA GLN A 225 -5.99 3.43 -18.25
C GLN A 225 -5.98 1.91 -18.03
N GLY A 226 -6.53 1.13 -18.97
CA GLY A 226 -6.54 -0.34 -18.90
C GLY A 226 -5.13 -0.94 -18.84
N LEU A 227 -4.18 -0.43 -19.66
CA LEU A 227 -2.79 -0.87 -19.63
C LEU A 227 -2.11 -0.59 -18.27
N LEU A 228 -2.39 0.57 -17.68
CA LEU A 228 -1.86 0.92 -16.35
C LEU A 228 -2.48 0.04 -15.25
N CYS A 229 -3.77 -0.30 -15.35
CA CYS A 229 -4.44 -1.23 -14.43
C CYS A 229 -3.82 -2.63 -14.52
N ILE A 230 -3.62 -3.17 -15.74
CA ILE A 230 -3.00 -4.48 -15.95
C ILE A 230 -1.56 -4.48 -15.43
N ALA A 231 -0.78 -3.43 -15.71
CA ALA A 231 0.58 -3.29 -15.20
C ALA A 231 0.59 -3.21 -13.67
N GLY A 232 -0.37 -2.49 -13.07
CA GLY A 232 -0.55 -2.38 -11.63
C GLY A 232 -0.85 -3.73 -10.97
N VAL A 233 -1.75 -4.53 -11.54
CA VAL A 233 -2.00 -5.91 -11.09
C VAL A 233 -0.72 -6.72 -11.20
N ALA A 234 -0.07 -6.69 -12.35
CA ALA A 234 1.11 -7.53 -12.63
C ALA A 234 2.28 -7.23 -11.67
N CYS A 235 2.57 -5.96 -11.42
CA CYS A 235 3.64 -5.60 -10.49
C CYS A 235 3.32 -6.02 -9.05
N CYS A 236 2.04 -5.91 -8.65
CA CYS A 236 1.65 -6.16 -7.27
C CYS A 236 1.42 -7.65 -6.96
N VAL A 237 1.05 -8.46 -7.95
CA VAL A 237 1.13 -9.94 -7.84
C VAL A 237 2.57 -10.36 -7.52
N ALA A 238 3.54 -9.84 -8.27
CA ALA A 238 4.95 -10.13 -8.04
C ALA A 238 5.46 -9.62 -6.66
N MET A 239 4.95 -8.47 -6.21
CA MET A 239 5.34 -7.83 -4.96
C MET A 239 4.82 -8.58 -3.73
N SER A 240 3.60 -9.11 -3.80
CA SER A 240 2.94 -9.70 -2.64
C SER A 240 3.52 -11.06 -2.24
N MET A 241 4.11 -11.82 -3.17
CA MET A 241 4.66 -13.14 -2.87
C MET A 241 5.67 -13.09 -1.71
N PRO A 242 6.79 -12.33 -1.76
CA PRO A 242 7.72 -12.26 -0.64
C PRO A 242 7.09 -11.62 0.61
N GLN A 243 6.24 -10.60 0.43
CA GLN A 243 5.66 -9.89 1.57
C GLN A 243 4.69 -10.75 2.40
N VAL A 244 3.93 -11.63 1.75
CA VAL A 244 2.94 -12.48 2.43
C VAL A 244 3.57 -13.75 2.96
N HIS A 245 4.51 -14.34 2.23
CA HIS A 245 4.98 -15.69 2.50
C HIS A 245 6.40 -15.78 3.06
N ILE A 246 7.13 -14.66 3.26
CA ILE A 246 8.52 -14.71 3.77
C ILE A 246 8.61 -15.35 5.17
N VAL A 247 7.61 -15.14 6.03
CA VAL A 247 7.57 -15.74 7.37
C VAL A 247 7.40 -17.25 7.26
N ALA A 248 6.49 -17.69 6.39
CA ALA A 248 6.24 -19.10 6.12
C ALA A 248 7.45 -19.76 5.45
N LEU A 249 8.05 -19.10 4.44
CA LEU A 249 9.28 -19.57 3.77
C LEU A 249 10.42 -19.80 4.78
N CYS A 250 10.68 -18.83 5.66
CA CYS A 250 11.73 -18.98 6.68
C CYS A 250 11.45 -20.14 7.63
N SER A 251 10.19 -20.37 7.97
CA SER A 251 9.80 -21.52 8.82
C SER A 251 9.99 -22.85 8.08
N ASP A 252 9.62 -22.94 6.81
CA ASP A 252 9.78 -24.14 5.98
C ASP A 252 11.26 -24.47 5.73
N LEU A 253 12.14 -23.45 5.65
CA LEU A 253 13.60 -23.60 5.57
C LEU A 253 14.25 -23.90 6.93
N GLY A 254 13.48 -24.03 8.02
CA GLY A 254 14.02 -24.27 9.35
C GLY A 254 14.73 -23.08 10.00
N LEU A 255 14.63 -21.88 9.41
CA LEU A 255 15.25 -20.65 9.95
C LEU A 255 14.42 -20.02 11.08
N GLY A 256 13.13 -20.35 11.14
CA GLY A 256 12.21 -19.85 12.16
C GLY A 256 11.43 -18.59 11.74
N ALA A 257 10.21 -18.47 12.27
CA ALA A 257 9.26 -17.37 11.95
C ALA A 257 9.79 -16.00 12.36
N VAL A 258 10.57 -15.90 13.44
CA VAL A 258 11.19 -14.66 13.93
C VAL A 258 12.07 -14.02 12.86
N HIS A 259 12.91 -14.80 12.19
CA HIS A 259 13.77 -14.29 11.11
C HIS A 259 12.94 -13.84 9.91
N GLY A 260 11.87 -14.56 9.56
CA GLY A 260 10.94 -14.15 8.51
C GLY A 260 10.24 -12.82 8.81
N ALA A 261 9.77 -12.63 10.04
CA ALA A 261 9.16 -11.37 10.49
C ALA A 261 10.16 -10.20 10.45
N ASN A 262 11.42 -10.44 10.86
CA ASN A 262 12.50 -9.44 10.78
C ASN A 262 12.88 -9.11 9.33
N MET A 263 12.89 -10.11 8.43
CA MET A 263 13.11 -9.89 6.99
C MET A 263 11.99 -9.06 6.37
N LEU A 264 10.73 -9.32 6.73
CA LEU A 264 9.60 -8.50 6.29
C LEU A 264 9.73 -7.06 6.79
N ALA A 265 10.10 -6.88 8.06
CA ALA A 265 10.34 -5.55 8.62
C ALA A 265 11.47 -4.81 7.88
N LEU A 266 12.55 -5.51 7.56
CA LEU A 266 13.69 -4.96 6.79
C LEU A 266 13.28 -4.58 5.36
N MET A 267 12.47 -5.41 4.67
CA MET A 267 11.91 -5.07 3.37
C MET A 267 11.12 -3.78 3.42
N MET A 268 10.27 -3.60 4.42
CA MET A 268 9.43 -2.42 4.56
C MET A 268 10.26 -1.18 4.92
N ALA A 269 11.24 -1.31 5.82
CA ALA A 269 12.17 -0.23 6.16
C ALA A 269 12.95 0.26 4.93
N ALA A 270 13.51 -0.67 4.16
CA ALA A 270 14.17 -0.37 2.88
C ALA A 270 13.20 0.28 1.88
N GLY A 271 11.93 -0.12 1.89
CA GLY A 271 10.87 0.46 1.08
C GLY A 271 10.60 1.93 1.39
N VAL A 272 10.73 2.37 2.66
CA VAL A 272 10.65 3.81 3.03
C VAL A 272 11.76 4.60 2.31
N ALA A 273 13.00 4.14 2.42
CA ALA A 273 14.13 4.79 1.75
C ALA A 273 13.96 4.79 0.22
N SER A 274 13.56 3.66 -0.35
CA SER A 274 13.28 3.53 -1.77
C SER A 274 12.22 4.50 -2.25
N ARG A 275 11.15 4.71 -1.49
CA ARG A 275 10.06 5.63 -1.84
C ARG A 275 10.54 7.07 -1.96
N LEU A 276 11.38 7.52 -1.03
CA LEU A 276 11.94 8.87 -1.04
C LEU A 276 12.93 9.05 -2.21
N ILE A 277 13.82 8.08 -2.41
CA ILE A 277 14.79 8.10 -3.50
C ILE A 277 14.09 8.05 -4.86
N SER A 278 13.11 7.16 -5.03
CA SER A 278 12.36 7.04 -6.27
C SER A 278 11.50 8.27 -6.58
N GLY A 279 10.98 8.95 -5.56
CA GLY A 279 10.31 10.24 -5.72
C GLY A 279 11.26 11.28 -6.36
N TRP A 280 12.46 11.42 -5.80
CA TRP A 280 13.48 12.32 -6.35
C TRP A 280 13.97 11.91 -7.77
N ILE A 281 14.10 10.60 -8.02
CA ILE A 281 14.42 10.08 -9.35
C ILE A 281 13.30 10.41 -10.35
N SER A 282 12.04 10.21 -9.95
CA SER A 282 10.88 10.40 -10.81
C SER A 282 10.72 11.86 -11.27
N ASP A 283 11.09 12.82 -10.42
CA ASP A 283 11.12 14.23 -10.77
C ASP A 283 12.11 14.56 -11.92
N LYS A 284 13.19 13.75 -12.04
CA LYS A 284 14.23 13.94 -13.05
C LYS A 284 13.98 13.17 -14.34
N ILE A 285 13.51 11.92 -14.24
CA ILE A 285 13.41 11.02 -15.39
C ILE A 285 11.99 10.73 -15.85
N GLY A 286 10.98 11.18 -15.07
CA GLY A 286 9.54 10.99 -15.34
C GLY A 286 9.00 9.62 -14.92
N GLY A 287 7.66 9.49 -14.88
CA GLY A 287 6.99 8.32 -14.32
C GLY A 287 7.27 6.99 -15.04
N PHE A 288 7.27 6.96 -16.36
CA PHE A 288 7.51 5.71 -17.13
C PHE A 288 8.91 5.12 -16.93
N ARG A 289 9.95 5.96 -16.87
CA ARG A 289 11.32 5.48 -16.68
C ARG A 289 11.52 5.00 -15.24
N THR A 290 10.90 5.66 -14.27
CA THR A 290 10.94 5.25 -12.86
C THR A 290 10.20 3.94 -12.67
N LEU A 291 9.05 3.74 -13.31
CA LEU A 291 8.32 2.47 -13.30
C LEU A 291 9.18 1.32 -13.86
N LEU A 292 9.83 1.56 -15.01
CA LEU A 292 10.71 0.56 -15.63
C LEU A 292 11.91 0.23 -14.75
N LEU A 293 12.56 1.24 -14.17
CA LEU A 293 13.68 1.04 -13.23
C LEU A 293 13.25 0.19 -12.04
N GLY A 294 12.13 0.51 -11.40
CA GLY A 294 11.59 -0.27 -10.30
C GLY A 294 11.27 -1.72 -10.69
N SER A 295 10.64 -1.92 -11.88
CA SER A 295 10.33 -3.26 -12.40
C SER A 295 11.58 -4.10 -12.64
N VAL A 296 12.64 -3.53 -13.19
CA VAL A 296 13.92 -4.23 -13.41
C VAL A 296 14.58 -4.60 -12.08
N LEU A 297 14.62 -3.67 -11.13
CA LEU A 297 15.17 -3.94 -9.80
C LEU A 297 14.35 -5.01 -9.06
N GLN A 298 13.02 -4.99 -9.18
CA GLN A 298 12.15 -6.00 -8.61
C GLN A 298 12.37 -7.38 -9.26
N LEU A 299 12.55 -7.43 -10.58
CA LEU A 299 12.89 -8.67 -11.31
C LEU A 299 14.18 -9.29 -10.77
N ILE A 300 15.23 -8.47 -10.64
CA ILE A 300 16.52 -8.90 -10.09
C ILE A 300 16.33 -9.46 -8.68
N ALA A 301 15.63 -8.71 -7.81
CA ALA A 301 15.42 -9.14 -6.43
C ALA A 301 14.62 -10.45 -6.34
N LEU A 302 13.54 -10.62 -7.13
CA LEU A 302 12.78 -11.86 -7.17
C LEU A 302 13.62 -13.04 -7.66
N THR A 303 14.47 -12.82 -8.66
CA THR A 303 15.37 -13.86 -9.18
C THR A 303 16.41 -14.28 -8.12
N LEU A 304 16.86 -13.35 -7.27
CA LEU A 304 17.80 -13.65 -6.20
C LEU A 304 17.20 -14.51 -5.07
N PHE A 305 15.88 -14.58 -4.92
CA PHE A 305 15.25 -15.50 -3.98
C PHE A 305 15.36 -16.97 -4.41
N LEU A 306 15.62 -17.29 -5.70
CA LEU A 306 15.68 -18.68 -6.19
C LEU A 306 16.94 -19.44 -5.75
N PRO A 307 18.17 -18.86 -5.88
CA PRO A 307 19.40 -19.58 -5.54
C PRO A 307 19.80 -19.50 -4.06
N PHE A 308 19.11 -18.68 -3.25
CA PHE A 308 19.53 -18.43 -1.87
C PHE A 308 18.47 -18.86 -0.86
N ASP A 309 18.83 -19.81 0.00
CA ASP A 309 18.03 -20.38 1.08
C ASP A 309 18.64 -20.15 2.48
N GLY A 310 19.86 -19.61 2.53
CA GLY A 310 20.56 -19.33 3.77
C GLY A 310 20.09 -18.05 4.48
N LEU A 311 20.27 -18.02 5.80
CA LEU A 311 19.81 -16.92 6.66
C LEU A 311 20.33 -15.54 6.19
N TYR A 312 21.65 -15.36 6.09
CA TYR A 312 22.25 -14.07 5.72
C TYR A 312 21.92 -13.65 4.28
N PRO A 313 22.04 -14.53 3.26
CA PRO A 313 21.61 -14.21 1.91
C PRO A 313 20.15 -13.76 1.82
N LEU A 314 19.22 -14.41 2.52
CA LEU A 314 17.80 -14.01 2.52
C LEU A 314 17.57 -12.64 3.15
N TYR A 315 18.32 -12.25 4.19
CA TYR A 315 18.29 -10.87 4.71
C TYR A 315 18.74 -9.86 3.65
N VAL A 316 19.84 -10.13 2.94
CA VAL A 316 20.35 -9.26 1.88
C VAL A 316 19.35 -9.15 0.74
N VAL A 317 18.82 -10.27 0.27
CA VAL A 317 17.79 -10.29 -0.81
C VAL A 317 16.53 -9.55 -0.39
N SER A 318 16.08 -9.74 0.86
CA SER A 318 14.93 -9.02 1.44
C SER A 318 15.15 -7.51 1.45
N PHE A 319 16.35 -7.05 1.83
CA PHE A 319 16.71 -5.63 1.78
C PHE A 319 16.71 -5.08 0.36
N ILE A 320 17.32 -5.80 -0.60
CA ILE A 320 17.34 -5.42 -2.03
C ILE A 320 15.91 -5.36 -2.58
N PHE A 321 15.08 -6.35 -2.24
CA PHE A 321 13.67 -6.36 -2.64
C PHE A 321 12.92 -5.15 -2.10
N GLY A 322 13.13 -4.80 -0.84
CA GLY A 322 12.57 -3.59 -0.23
C GLY A 322 12.97 -2.32 -0.97
N LEU A 323 14.26 -2.19 -1.35
CA LEU A 323 14.74 -1.06 -2.15
C LEU A 323 14.14 -1.01 -3.56
N SER A 324 13.73 -2.12 -4.13
CA SER A 324 13.16 -2.16 -5.49
C SER A 324 11.70 -1.70 -5.56
N GLN A 325 10.91 -1.94 -4.53
CA GLN A 325 9.45 -1.82 -4.58
C GLN A 325 8.88 -0.42 -4.30
N GLY A 326 9.61 0.41 -3.55
CA GLY A 326 9.08 1.68 -3.01
C GLY A 326 8.62 2.69 -4.06
N GLY A 327 9.25 2.68 -5.24
CA GLY A 327 8.99 3.63 -6.33
C GLY A 327 7.96 3.18 -7.35
N ILE A 328 7.62 1.90 -7.45
CA ILE A 328 6.79 1.36 -8.53
C ILE A 328 5.36 1.91 -8.45
N VAL A 329 4.71 1.73 -7.32
CA VAL A 329 3.30 2.13 -7.15
C VAL A 329 3.09 3.64 -7.28
N PRO A 330 3.91 4.53 -6.67
CA PRO A 330 3.81 5.98 -6.90
C PRO A 330 4.00 6.40 -8.36
N SER A 331 4.81 5.66 -9.13
CA SER A 331 5.03 5.96 -10.55
C SER A 331 3.75 5.89 -11.38
N TYR A 332 2.80 5.00 -11.04
CA TYR A 332 1.50 4.96 -11.72
C TYR A 332 0.69 6.25 -11.51
N ALA A 333 0.68 6.78 -10.28
CA ALA A 333 0.01 8.04 -9.99
C ALA A 333 0.64 9.20 -10.77
N LEU A 334 1.96 9.23 -10.87
CA LEU A 334 2.69 10.24 -11.65
C LEU A 334 2.36 10.11 -13.14
N ILE A 335 2.40 8.89 -13.71
CA ILE A 335 2.05 8.64 -15.13
C ILE A 335 0.62 9.11 -15.41
N VAL A 336 -0.33 8.86 -14.52
CA VAL A 336 -1.71 9.36 -14.69
C VAL A 336 -1.72 10.89 -14.70
N ARG A 337 -1.02 11.56 -13.78
CA ARG A 337 -0.94 13.03 -13.75
C ARG A 337 -0.29 13.62 -15.00
N GLU A 338 0.73 12.96 -15.54
CA GLU A 338 1.44 13.41 -16.75
C GLU A 338 0.61 13.27 -18.05
N ASN A 339 -0.38 12.34 -18.06
CA ASN A 339 -1.04 11.95 -19.30
C ASN A 339 -2.54 12.23 -19.34
N PHE A 340 -3.19 12.53 -18.22
CA PHE A 340 -4.63 12.75 -18.14
C PHE A 340 -4.98 14.15 -17.62
N PRO A 341 -6.17 14.70 -17.94
CA PRO A 341 -6.61 15.98 -17.42
C PRO A 341 -6.65 15.98 -15.89
N ALA A 342 -6.30 17.13 -15.28
CA ALA A 342 -6.29 17.26 -13.83
C ALA A 342 -7.64 16.91 -13.19
N ARG A 343 -8.74 17.28 -13.83
CA ARG A 343 -10.11 17.00 -13.40
C ARG A 343 -10.42 15.49 -13.32
N ASP A 344 -9.78 14.67 -14.19
CA ASP A 344 -9.99 13.23 -14.26
C ASP A 344 -8.93 12.46 -13.44
N ALA A 345 -7.85 13.11 -13.02
CA ALA A 345 -6.70 12.45 -12.42
C ALA A 345 -7.05 11.72 -11.10
N GLY A 346 -7.92 12.28 -10.28
CA GLY A 346 -8.28 11.70 -8.99
C GLY A 346 -8.90 10.30 -9.11
N TRP A 347 -9.99 10.18 -9.87
CA TRP A 347 -10.66 8.88 -10.04
C TRP A 347 -9.81 7.88 -10.82
N ARG A 348 -8.99 8.35 -11.79
CA ARG A 348 -8.09 7.49 -12.56
C ARG A 348 -6.96 6.93 -11.70
N ILE A 349 -6.34 7.74 -10.85
CA ILE A 349 -5.37 7.27 -9.86
C ILE A 349 -6.02 6.26 -8.92
N GLY A 350 -7.20 6.59 -8.37
CA GLY A 350 -7.95 5.69 -7.50
C GLY A 350 -8.21 4.33 -8.15
N THR A 351 -8.62 4.32 -9.43
CA THR A 351 -8.84 3.08 -10.19
C THR A 351 -7.55 2.26 -10.30
N VAL A 352 -6.44 2.87 -10.74
CA VAL A 352 -5.16 2.14 -10.86
C VAL A 352 -4.72 1.61 -9.49
N MET A 353 -4.83 2.40 -8.42
CA MET A 353 -4.48 1.96 -7.07
C MET A 353 -5.36 0.80 -6.58
N SER A 354 -6.66 0.79 -6.91
CA SER A 354 -7.53 -0.36 -6.60
C SER A 354 -7.09 -1.63 -7.32
N PHE A 355 -6.64 -1.52 -8.57
CA PHE A 355 -6.09 -2.65 -9.32
C PHE A 355 -4.74 -3.12 -8.76
N THR A 356 -3.90 -2.24 -8.21
CA THR A 356 -2.67 -2.67 -7.52
C THR A 356 -2.99 -3.47 -6.26
N LEU A 357 -3.99 -3.06 -5.48
CA LEU A 357 -4.44 -3.80 -4.30
C LEU A 357 -5.05 -5.16 -4.68
N PHE A 358 -5.84 -5.21 -5.76
CA PHE A 358 -6.33 -6.48 -6.29
C PHE A 358 -5.17 -7.41 -6.70
N GLY A 359 -4.13 -6.86 -7.32
CA GLY A 359 -2.89 -7.60 -7.63
C GLY A 359 -2.22 -8.17 -6.39
N MET A 360 -2.13 -7.40 -5.29
CA MET A 360 -1.60 -7.89 -4.03
C MET A 360 -2.44 -9.03 -3.44
N ALA A 361 -3.76 -8.89 -3.45
CA ALA A 361 -4.68 -9.92 -2.99
C ALA A 361 -4.51 -11.23 -3.79
N LEU A 362 -4.51 -11.09 -5.11
CA LEU A 362 -4.35 -12.22 -6.04
C LEU A 362 -2.99 -12.90 -5.87
N GLY A 363 -1.91 -12.15 -5.78
CA GLY A 363 -0.56 -12.70 -5.68
C GLY A 363 -0.30 -13.43 -4.36
N GLY A 364 -0.81 -12.91 -3.24
CA GLY A 364 -0.74 -13.60 -1.95
C GLY A 364 -1.47 -14.94 -1.96
N LEU A 365 -2.69 -14.96 -2.51
CA LEU A 365 -3.49 -16.20 -2.64
C LEU A 365 -2.83 -17.20 -3.60
N MET A 366 -2.45 -16.74 -4.80
CA MET A 366 -1.82 -17.59 -5.82
C MET A 366 -0.53 -18.25 -5.29
N SER A 367 0.29 -17.50 -4.56
CA SER A 367 1.55 -18.02 -4.02
C SER A 367 1.32 -19.14 -3.01
N GLY A 368 0.29 -19.01 -2.17
CA GLY A 368 -0.13 -20.08 -1.26
C GLY A 368 -0.65 -21.31 -2.01
N MET A 369 -1.54 -21.11 -2.99
CA MET A 369 -2.08 -22.22 -3.80
C MET A 369 -0.99 -22.94 -4.62
N ILE A 370 -0.02 -22.21 -5.18
CA ILE A 370 1.11 -22.78 -5.90
C ILE A 370 1.96 -23.64 -4.95
N HIS A 371 2.22 -23.14 -3.74
CA HIS A 371 2.92 -23.91 -2.72
C HIS A 371 2.16 -25.18 -2.33
N ASP A 372 0.84 -25.13 -2.17
CA ASP A 372 0.02 -26.31 -1.85
C ASP A 372 0.14 -27.43 -2.91
N VAL A 373 0.29 -27.06 -4.20
CA VAL A 373 0.41 -28.00 -5.30
C VAL A 373 1.85 -28.50 -5.49
N THR A 374 2.85 -27.61 -5.29
CA THR A 374 4.26 -27.90 -5.62
C THR A 374 5.10 -28.31 -4.42
N GLY A 375 4.63 -28.03 -3.21
CA GLY A 375 5.36 -28.25 -1.95
C GLY A 375 6.50 -27.27 -1.69
N THR A 376 6.73 -26.30 -2.59
CA THR A 376 7.82 -25.31 -2.48
C THR A 376 7.39 -23.93 -2.92
N TYR A 377 8.12 -22.90 -2.45
CA TYR A 377 7.89 -21.52 -2.89
C TYR A 377 8.63 -21.15 -4.19
N GLU A 378 9.49 -22.03 -4.73
CA GLU A 378 10.25 -21.77 -5.95
C GLU A 378 9.31 -21.46 -7.14
N ALA A 379 8.29 -22.30 -7.34
CA ALA A 379 7.28 -22.07 -8.40
C ALA A 379 6.48 -20.78 -8.18
N ALA A 380 6.25 -20.39 -6.93
CA ALA A 380 5.60 -19.13 -6.60
C ALA A 380 6.48 -17.92 -6.94
N PHE A 381 7.81 -17.99 -6.71
CA PHE A 381 8.74 -16.95 -7.17
C PHE A 381 8.79 -16.87 -8.69
N LEU A 382 8.84 -18.01 -9.41
CA LEU A 382 8.80 -18.05 -10.87
C LEU A 382 7.51 -17.44 -11.43
N ASN A 383 6.37 -17.72 -10.80
CA ASN A 383 5.11 -17.06 -11.12
C ASN A 383 5.20 -15.53 -10.91
N GLY A 384 5.76 -15.06 -9.79
CA GLY A 384 6.01 -13.65 -9.54
C GLY A 384 6.91 -12.99 -10.59
N ILE A 385 7.98 -13.67 -11.01
CA ILE A 385 8.87 -13.24 -12.09
C ILE A 385 8.08 -13.09 -13.40
N GLY A 386 7.22 -14.05 -13.74
CA GLY A 386 6.38 -14.00 -14.94
C GLY A 386 5.46 -12.78 -14.94
N TRP A 387 4.79 -12.51 -13.84
CA TRP A 387 3.95 -11.31 -13.68
C TRP A 387 4.77 -10.02 -13.75
N ASN A 388 5.96 -9.98 -13.14
CA ASN A 388 6.82 -8.79 -13.21
C ASN A 388 7.35 -8.54 -14.62
N LEU A 389 7.65 -9.58 -15.39
CA LEU A 389 8.01 -9.45 -16.81
C LEU A 389 6.85 -8.86 -17.64
N LEU A 390 5.60 -9.22 -17.34
CA LEU A 390 4.43 -8.60 -17.97
C LEU A 390 4.37 -7.09 -17.65
N ASN A 391 4.55 -6.71 -16.38
CA ASN A 391 4.60 -5.31 -15.97
C ASN A 391 5.73 -4.55 -16.68
N GLY A 392 6.96 -5.10 -16.67
CA GLY A 392 8.12 -4.52 -17.34
C GLY A 392 7.91 -4.36 -18.85
N SER A 393 7.31 -5.36 -19.52
CA SER A 393 6.97 -5.33 -20.93
C SER A 393 6.00 -4.20 -21.29
N ILE A 394 4.96 -4.00 -20.47
CA ILE A 394 4.00 -2.89 -20.61
C ILE A 394 4.73 -1.56 -20.42
N ALA A 395 5.60 -1.44 -19.42
CA ALA A 395 6.37 -0.21 -19.16
C ALA A 395 7.31 0.13 -20.34
N VAL A 396 8.02 -0.87 -20.87
CA VAL A 396 8.88 -0.71 -22.08
C VAL A 396 8.06 -0.29 -23.29
N PHE A 397 6.92 -0.94 -23.53
CA PHE A 397 6.03 -0.61 -24.64
C PHE A 397 5.51 0.83 -24.56
N LEU A 398 5.05 1.27 -23.40
CA LEU A 398 4.57 2.64 -23.19
C LEU A 398 5.70 3.66 -23.35
N LEU A 399 6.88 3.38 -22.83
CA LEU A 399 8.05 4.24 -22.97
C LEU A 399 8.53 4.36 -24.43
N TRP A 400 8.58 3.23 -25.17
CA TRP A 400 8.92 3.23 -26.59
C TRP A 400 7.92 4.06 -27.40
N ARG A 401 6.64 3.93 -27.11
CA ARG A 401 5.60 4.71 -27.78
C ARG A 401 5.70 6.20 -27.45
N ALA A 402 5.98 6.55 -26.20
CA ALA A 402 6.24 7.94 -25.80
C ALA A 402 7.39 8.55 -26.60
N LYS A 403 8.52 7.82 -26.75
CA LYS A 403 9.67 8.29 -27.57
C LYS A 403 9.32 8.46 -29.04
N ARG A 404 8.55 7.53 -29.64
CA ARG A 404 8.16 7.64 -31.06
C ARG A 404 7.31 8.87 -31.38
N LEU A 405 6.48 9.32 -30.44
CA LEU A 405 5.66 10.52 -30.64
C LEU A 405 6.47 11.81 -30.52
N LEU A 406 7.54 11.82 -29.72
CA LEU A 406 8.46 12.94 -29.62
C LEU A 406 9.34 13.11 -30.91
N ILE A 407 9.58 12.02 -31.63
CA ILE A 407 10.41 12.00 -32.84
C ILE A 407 9.61 12.36 -34.13
N LYS A 408 8.28 12.20 -34.12
CA LYS A 408 7.42 12.64 -35.23
C LYS A 408 7.14 14.14 -35.08
N PRO A 409 7.77 15.02 -35.89
CA PRO A 409 7.39 16.42 -35.92
C PRO A 409 5.92 16.50 -36.35
N THR A 410 5.12 17.21 -35.56
CA THR A 410 3.80 17.64 -35.97
C THR A 410 3.88 18.24 -37.36
N LYS A 411 3.45 17.53 -38.43
CA LYS A 411 3.12 18.17 -39.67
C LYS A 411 2.08 19.24 -39.29
N LYS A 412 2.53 20.50 -39.27
CA LYS A 412 1.66 21.66 -39.21
C LYS A 412 0.64 21.47 -40.33
N ALA A 413 -0.63 21.35 -39.96
CA ALA A 413 -1.71 21.60 -40.91
C ALA A 413 -1.54 23.06 -41.32
N ILE A 414 -1.17 23.24 -42.59
CA ILE A 414 -1.28 24.49 -43.33
C ILE A 414 -2.76 24.73 -43.59
#